data_1a9542b9e60922d42075325d3e49a378
#
_entry.id   1a9542b9e60922d42075325d3e49a378
#
_cell.length_a   1.000
_cell.length_b   1.000
_cell.length_c   1.000
_cell.angle_alpha   90.00
_cell.angle_beta   90.00
_cell.angle_gamma   90.00
#
_symmetry.space_group_name_H-M   'P 1'
#
loop_
_entity.id
_entity.type
_entity.pdbx_description
1 polymer ?
#
loop_
_entity_poly.entity_id
_entity_poly.type
_entity_poly.pdbx_seq_one_letter_code
_entity_poly.pdbx_strand_id
1 'polypeptide(L)'
;MTTHIKSLKTIASNYDAIVFDQWGVLHNGSAPYKNAVGLLKELYKDGTRLAVLSNSGKRSELNAKRISEMGFSKKLFEQIMTSGEALWNDISTEAIPEKCFFPIERNKGDATNWVGDLFVKITYNLNLADAIILMGLPDEPQNDDWKNLIKKALVKKLPLYCSNPDLMSPRADGKIVTSPGTIANYYENNGGKVFFYGKPHRPIFDALQL
;
A
#
# COMPACT_ATOMS: atom_id res chain seq x y z
N MET A 1 19.85 18.74 13.95
CA MET A 1 19.96 19.76 12.87
C MET A 1 19.67 19.07 11.54
N THR A 2 18.90 19.72 10.66
CA THR A 2 18.65 19.21 9.30
C THR A 2 19.74 19.69 8.37
N THR A 3 20.39 18.79 7.63
CA THR A 3 21.41 19.13 6.63
C THR A 3 20.78 19.20 5.25
N HIS A 4 20.92 20.32 4.57
CA HIS A 4 20.52 20.48 3.18
C HIS A 4 21.56 19.88 2.25
N ILE A 5 21.13 18.97 1.36
CA ILE A 5 22.00 18.36 0.34
C ILE A 5 21.59 18.83 -1.05
N LYS A 6 22.56 18.99 -1.94
CA LYS A 6 22.31 19.38 -3.33
C LYS A 6 21.89 18.20 -4.21
N SER A 7 22.30 17.00 -3.85
CA SER A 7 22.03 15.77 -4.60
C SER A 7 22.07 14.57 -3.65
N LEU A 8 21.20 13.60 -3.87
CA LEU A 8 21.22 12.31 -3.16
C LEU A 8 22.55 11.56 -3.40
N LYS A 9 23.16 11.71 -4.56
CA LYS A 9 24.47 11.09 -4.87
C LYS A 9 25.57 11.48 -3.89
N THR A 10 25.52 12.66 -3.30
CA THR A 10 26.56 13.14 -2.36
C THR A 10 26.56 12.39 -1.04
N ILE A 11 25.50 11.67 -0.72
CA ILE A 11 25.34 10.92 0.53
C ILE A 11 25.09 9.43 0.31
N ALA A 12 24.88 8.99 -0.93
CA ALA A 12 24.50 7.61 -1.25
C ALA A 12 25.51 6.59 -0.71
N SER A 13 26.81 6.91 -0.81
CA SER A 13 27.90 6.04 -0.32
C SER A 13 27.95 5.86 1.20
N ASN A 14 27.16 6.64 1.96
CA ASN A 14 27.09 6.51 3.42
C ASN A 14 26.07 5.47 3.87
N TYR A 15 25.36 4.84 2.95
CA TYR A 15 24.28 3.89 3.24
C TYR A 15 24.45 2.61 2.42
N ASP A 16 24.11 1.48 3.02
CA ASP A 16 24.14 0.17 2.36
C ASP A 16 23.05 0.03 1.29
N ALA A 17 21.91 0.70 1.50
CA ALA A 17 20.80 0.72 0.56
C ALA A 17 20.00 2.02 0.67
N ILE A 18 19.30 2.38 -0.40
CA ILE A 18 18.35 3.51 -0.41
C ILE A 18 16.95 2.98 -0.74
N VAL A 19 16.01 3.25 0.17
CA VAL A 19 14.61 2.86 0.03
C VAL A 19 13.77 4.09 -0.34
N PHE A 20 13.09 4.01 -1.47
CA PHE A 20 12.26 5.10 -1.98
C PHE A 20 10.77 4.85 -1.73
N ASP A 21 10.06 5.89 -1.30
CA ASP A 21 8.63 5.97 -1.55
C ASP A 21 8.37 6.23 -3.04
N GLN A 22 7.16 5.94 -3.48
CA GLN A 22 6.79 6.13 -4.89
C GLN A 22 6.06 7.43 -5.14
N TRP A 23 4.87 7.55 -4.57
CA TRP A 23 3.98 8.67 -4.84
C TRP A 23 4.47 9.93 -4.13
N GLY A 24 4.70 10.99 -4.90
CA GLY A 24 5.26 12.23 -4.35
C GLY A 24 6.79 12.25 -4.27
N VAL A 25 7.46 11.12 -4.55
CA VAL A 25 8.93 11.00 -4.55
C VAL A 25 9.46 10.62 -5.92
N LEU A 26 9.01 9.51 -6.50
CA LEU A 26 9.43 9.06 -7.83
C LEU A 26 8.53 9.60 -8.94
N HIS A 27 7.24 9.72 -8.69
CA HIS A 27 6.23 10.13 -9.65
C HIS A 27 5.03 10.83 -8.99
N ASN A 28 4.25 11.55 -9.80
CA ASN A 28 3.02 12.24 -9.37
C ASN A 28 1.74 11.40 -9.58
N GLY A 29 1.89 10.13 -9.91
CA GLY A 29 0.79 9.22 -10.23
C GLY A 29 0.57 8.98 -11.71
N SER A 30 0.98 9.90 -12.58
CA SER A 30 0.84 9.81 -14.04
C SER A 30 2.17 9.83 -14.77
N ALA A 31 3.17 10.55 -14.24
CA ALA A 31 4.48 10.71 -14.85
C ALA A 31 5.59 10.74 -13.80
N PRO A 32 6.81 10.35 -14.14
CA PRO A 32 7.96 10.46 -13.25
C PRO A 32 8.31 11.94 -13.02
N TYR A 33 8.86 12.23 -11.85
CA TYR A 33 9.45 13.54 -11.61
C TYR A 33 10.69 13.76 -12.47
N LYS A 34 10.94 15.01 -12.81
CA LYS A 34 12.12 15.41 -13.59
C LYS A 34 13.38 14.84 -12.95
N ASN A 35 14.21 14.20 -13.75
CA ASN A 35 15.49 13.56 -13.37
C ASN A 35 15.38 12.33 -12.45
N ALA A 36 14.22 11.93 -11.94
CA ALA A 36 14.09 10.78 -11.04
C ALA A 36 14.60 9.48 -11.68
N VAL A 37 14.16 9.19 -12.90
CA VAL A 37 14.62 7.98 -13.64
C VAL A 37 16.13 8.01 -13.89
N GLY A 38 16.69 9.16 -14.28
CA GLY A 38 18.11 9.33 -14.53
C GLY A 38 18.93 9.11 -13.25
N LEU A 39 18.52 9.73 -12.15
CA LEU A 39 19.16 9.58 -10.85
C LEU A 39 19.23 8.11 -10.38
N LEU A 40 18.12 7.38 -10.47
CA LEU A 40 18.12 5.97 -10.05
C LEU A 40 19.03 5.11 -10.92
N LYS A 41 19.09 5.35 -12.24
CA LYS A 41 20.02 4.66 -13.14
C LYS A 41 21.48 4.93 -12.79
N GLU A 42 21.81 6.17 -12.41
CA GLU A 42 23.15 6.54 -11.98
C GLU A 42 23.51 5.88 -10.65
N LEU A 43 22.65 5.97 -9.64
CA LEU A 43 22.86 5.31 -8.34
C LEU A 43 23.07 3.80 -8.49
N TYR A 44 22.23 3.15 -9.31
CA TYR A 44 22.37 1.72 -9.62
C TYR A 44 23.70 1.40 -10.29
N LYS A 45 24.13 2.21 -11.27
CA LYS A 45 25.42 2.06 -11.95
C LYS A 45 26.60 2.25 -11.00
N ASP A 46 26.45 3.13 -10.01
CA ASP A 46 27.44 3.40 -8.97
C ASP A 46 27.46 2.30 -7.87
N GLY A 47 26.62 1.24 -8.03
CA GLY A 47 26.57 0.08 -7.12
C GLY A 47 25.68 0.28 -5.91
N THR A 48 24.90 1.37 -5.83
CA THR A 48 23.95 1.58 -4.72
C THR A 48 22.81 0.59 -4.81
N ARG A 49 22.51 -0.11 -3.73
CA ARG A 49 21.34 -0.99 -3.60
C ARG A 49 20.08 -0.13 -3.47
N LEU A 50 19.08 -0.38 -4.31
CA LEU A 50 17.86 0.42 -4.36
C LEU A 50 16.65 -0.46 -4.09
N ALA A 51 15.70 0.05 -3.32
CA ALA A 51 14.41 -0.58 -3.11
C ALA A 51 13.26 0.43 -3.13
N VAL A 52 12.06 -0.07 -3.25
CA VAL A 52 10.82 0.72 -3.17
C VAL A 52 9.95 0.22 -2.03
N LEU A 53 9.42 1.15 -1.24
CA LEU A 53 8.48 0.87 -0.15
C LEU A 53 7.24 1.76 -0.26
N SER A 54 6.10 1.17 -0.63
CA SER A 54 4.89 1.93 -1.00
C SER A 54 3.65 1.51 -0.20
N ASN A 55 2.84 2.49 0.22
CA ASN A 55 1.54 2.26 0.86
C ASN A 55 0.44 1.82 -0.14
N SER A 56 0.82 1.38 -1.33
CA SER A 56 -0.13 0.85 -2.30
C SER A 56 -0.75 -0.47 -1.82
N GLY A 57 -2.09 -0.56 -1.82
CA GLY A 57 -2.80 -1.81 -1.55
C GLY A 57 -2.68 -2.88 -2.65
N LYS A 58 -2.05 -2.56 -3.79
CA LYS A 58 -1.83 -3.50 -4.91
C LYS A 58 -0.69 -4.47 -4.59
N ARG A 59 -0.69 -5.64 -5.29
CA ARG A 59 0.45 -6.55 -5.29
C ARG A 59 1.69 -5.88 -5.88
N SER A 60 2.87 -6.28 -5.40
CA SER A 60 4.18 -5.71 -5.80
C SER A 60 4.42 -5.82 -7.30
N GLU A 61 4.02 -6.93 -7.93
CA GLU A 61 4.20 -7.12 -9.38
C GLU A 61 3.41 -6.12 -10.22
N LEU A 62 2.14 -5.91 -9.89
CA LEU A 62 1.30 -4.91 -10.57
C LEU A 62 1.84 -3.50 -10.41
N ASN A 63 2.40 -3.23 -9.24
CA ASN A 63 3.02 -1.95 -8.94
C ASN A 63 4.33 -1.76 -9.71
N ALA A 64 5.18 -2.80 -9.77
CA ALA A 64 6.41 -2.80 -10.55
C ALA A 64 6.14 -2.58 -12.04
N LYS A 65 5.12 -3.24 -12.59
CA LYS A 65 4.68 -3.02 -13.98
C LYS A 65 4.34 -1.56 -14.24
N ARG A 66 3.50 -0.98 -13.37
CA ARG A 66 3.07 0.41 -13.49
C ARG A 66 4.23 1.40 -13.48
N ILE A 67 5.21 1.27 -12.56
CA ILE A 67 6.35 2.20 -12.52
C ILE A 67 7.34 1.93 -13.66
N SER A 68 7.39 0.71 -14.19
CA SER A 68 8.19 0.40 -15.38
C SER A 68 7.66 1.13 -16.62
N GLU A 69 6.35 1.28 -16.76
CA GLU A 69 5.71 2.07 -17.83
C GLU A 69 6.06 3.57 -17.72
N MET A 70 6.42 4.04 -16.51
CA MET A 70 6.94 5.40 -16.26
C MET A 70 8.46 5.52 -16.44
N GLY A 71 9.15 4.45 -16.88
CA GLY A 71 10.59 4.43 -17.14
C GLY A 71 11.45 3.92 -15.98
N PHE A 72 10.88 3.53 -14.85
CA PHE A 72 11.59 2.92 -13.72
C PHE A 72 11.70 1.39 -13.93
N SER A 73 12.74 0.95 -14.60
CA SER A 73 12.96 -0.49 -14.83
C SER A 73 12.99 -1.27 -13.51
N LYS A 74 12.25 -2.40 -13.45
CA LYS A 74 12.28 -3.31 -12.28
C LYS A 74 13.71 -3.74 -11.91
N LYS A 75 14.61 -3.83 -12.90
CA LYS A 75 16.01 -4.23 -12.71
C LYS A 75 16.83 -3.24 -11.85
N LEU A 76 16.36 -2.01 -11.66
CA LEU A 76 17.02 -1.02 -10.81
C LEU A 76 16.84 -1.32 -9.31
N PHE A 77 15.85 -2.13 -8.95
CA PHE A 77 15.48 -2.35 -7.57
C PHE A 77 15.72 -3.81 -7.18
N GLU A 78 16.32 -4.03 -6.02
CA GLU A 78 16.41 -5.35 -5.42
C GLU A 78 15.03 -5.85 -4.98
N GLN A 79 14.24 -4.94 -4.40
CA GLN A 79 12.86 -5.24 -4.01
C GLN A 79 11.93 -4.05 -4.25
N ILE A 80 10.71 -4.36 -4.65
CA ILE A 80 9.58 -3.43 -4.66
C ILE A 80 8.55 -4.02 -3.70
N MET A 81 8.45 -3.46 -2.50
CA MET A 81 7.51 -3.89 -1.48
C MET A 81 6.34 -2.91 -1.41
N THR A 82 5.13 -3.47 -1.39
CA THR A 82 3.90 -2.72 -1.17
C THR A 82 3.21 -3.20 0.10
N SER A 83 2.40 -2.34 0.71
CA SER A 83 1.60 -2.74 1.87
C SER A 83 0.59 -3.83 1.52
N GLY A 84 0.08 -3.83 0.28
CA GLY A 84 -0.76 -4.92 -0.22
C GLY A 84 -0.01 -6.24 -0.33
N GLU A 85 1.27 -6.24 -0.73
CA GLU A 85 2.10 -7.45 -0.76
C GLU A 85 2.41 -7.96 0.64
N ALA A 86 2.75 -7.06 1.57
CA ALA A 86 3.02 -7.44 2.95
C ALA A 86 1.80 -8.13 3.60
N LEU A 87 0.59 -7.57 3.39
CA LEU A 87 -0.65 -8.20 3.86
C LEU A 87 -0.91 -9.55 3.17
N TRP A 88 -0.65 -9.63 1.86
CA TRP A 88 -0.82 -10.88 1.12
C TRP A 88 0.12 -11.98 1.62
N ASN A 89 1.37 -11.63 1.92
CA ASN A 89 2.36 -12.56 2.47
C ASN A 89 1.89 -13.14 3.80
N ASP A 90 1.37 -12.32 4.72
CA ASP A 90 0.88 -12.78 6.02
C ASP A 90 -0.35 -13.68 5.89
N ILE A 91 -1.22 -13.44 4.90
CA ILE A 91 -2.33 -14.36 4.59
C ILE A 91 -1.78 -15.67 4.00
N SER A 92 -0.81 -15.58 3.09
CA SER A 92 -0.25 -16.75 2.40
C SER A 92 0.52 -17.70 3.32
N THR A 93 1.15 -17.15 4.35
CA THR A 93 1.90 -17.91 5.38
C THR A 93 1.04 -18.29 6.58
N GLU A 94 -0.27 -18.04 6.51
CA GLU A 94 -1.22 -18.30 7.60
C GLU A 94 -0.91 -17.55 8.92
N ALA A 95 -0.13 -16.48 8.87
CA ALA A 95 0.06 -15.58 10.01
C ALA A 95 -1.24 -14.85 10.37
N ILE A 96 -2.17 -14.73 9.41
CA ILE A 96 -3.54 -14.27 9.59
C ILE A 96 -4.46 -15.49 9.62
N PRO A 97 -5.18 -15.73 10.74
CA PRO A 97 -6.01 -16.92 10.91
C PRO A 97 -7.33 -16.88 10.15
N GLU A 98 -7.85 -15.69 9.83
CA GLU A 98 -9.13 -15.51 9.15
C GLU A 98 -9.08 -16.04 7.72
N LYS A 99 -10.15 -16.68 7.29
CA LYS A 99 -10.23 -17.34 5.97
C LYS A 99 -11.35 -16.80 5.08
N CYS A 100 -12.23 -15.93 5.60
CA CYS A 100 -13.34 -15.35 4.84
C CYS A 100 -13.38 -13.83 5.04
N PHE A 101 -13.07 -13.05 4.00
CA PHE A 101 -12.93 -11.61 4.08
C PHE A 101 -14.06 -10.87 3.39
N PHE A 102 -14.60 -9.84 4.07
CA PHE A 102 -15.46 -8.84 3.44
C PHE A 102 -14.58 -7.73 2.86
N PRO A 103 -14.62 -7.46 1.55
CA PRO A 103 -13.76 -6.48 0.94
C PRO A 103 -14.37 -5.08 1.00
N ILE A 104 -13.53 -4.08 1.32
CA ILE A 104 -13.75 -2.68 0.98
C ILE A 104 -12.70 -2.35 -0.09
N GLU A 105 -13.16 -2.18 -1.32
CA GLU A 105 -12.32 -2.14 -2.53
C GLU A 105 -12.72 -0.98 -3.44
N ARG A 106 -11.84 -0.60 -4.39
CA ARG A 106 -12.15 0.49 -5.33
C ARG A 106 -13.18 0.04 -6.36
N ASN A 107 -12.94 -1.08 -7.01
CA ASN A 107 -13.84 -1.68 -7.98
C ASN A 107 -14.23 -3.07 -7.49
N LYS A 108 -15.48 -3.44 -7.71
CA LYS A 108 -15.95 -4.78 -7.35
C LYS A 108 -15.12 -5.86 -8.05
N GLY A 109 -14.55 -6.77 -7.27
CA GLY A 109 -13.70 -7.85 -7.75
C GLY A 109 -12.21 -7.59 -7.60
N ASP A 110 -11.78 -6.38 -7.22
CA ASP A 110 -10.36 -6.08 -6.97
C ASP A 110 -9.77 -7.02 -5.91
N ALA A 111 -10.51 -7.29 -4.84
CA ALA A 111 -10.07 -8.20 -3.77
C ALA A 111 -9.98 -9.65 -4.24
N THR A 112 -10.92 -10.12 -5.05
CA THR A 112 -10.89 -11.47 -5.63
C THR A 112 -9.65 -11.66 -6.52
N ASN A 113 -9.34 -10.66 -7.35
CA ASN A 113 -8.13 -10.69 -8.18
C ASN A 113 -6.85 -10.61 -7.34
N TRP A 114 -6.90 -9.85 -6.24
CA TRP A 114 -5.74 -9.65 -5.37
C TRP A 114 -5.40 -10.90 -4.55
N VAL A 115 -6.40 -11.64 -4.04
CA VAL A 115 -6.15 -12.89 -3.31
C VAL A 115 -5.59 -13.98 -4.24
N GLY A 116 -5.99 -14.00 -5.51
CA GLY A 116 -5.51 -15.00 -6.49
C GLY A 116 -5.78 -16.43 -6.02
N ASP A 117 -4.72 -17.23 -5.95
CA ASP A 117 -4.79 -18.66 -5.58
C ASP A 117 -4.70 -18.94 -4.08
N LEU A 118 -4.82 -17.93 -3.21
CA LEU A 118 -4.84 -18.14 -1.77
C LEU A 118 -6.07 -18.93 -1.33
N PHE A 119 -5.91 -19.81 -0.34
CA PHE A 119 -7.00 -20.58 0.27
C PHE A 119 -7.86 -19.74 1.21
N VAL A 120 -8.33 -18.59 0.72
CA VAL A 120 -9.26 -17.70 1.43
C VAL A 120 -10.46 -17.37 0.55
N LYS A 121 -11.54 -16.95 1.16
CA LYS A 121 -12.79 -16.58 0.46
C LYS A 121 -13.01 -15.08 0.53
N ILE A 122 -13.48 -14.50 -0.56
CA ILE A 122 -14.04 -13.15 -0.58
C ILE A 122 -15.57 -13.28 -0.55
N THR A 123 -16.20 -12.56 0.36
CA THR A 123 -17.66 -12.54 0.52
C THR A 123 -18.18 -11.12 0.61
N TYR A 124 -19.25 -10.81 -0.10
CA TYR A 124 -19.97 -9.54 0.01
C TYR A 124 -21.14 -9.61 1.03
N ASN A 125 -21.22 -10.70 1.78
CA ASN A 125 -22.14 -10.85 2.90
C ASN A 125 -21.35 -10.72 4.22
N LEU A 126 -21.49 -9.57 4.88
CA LEU A 126 -20.79 -9.29 6.15
C LEU A 126 -21.09 -10.33 7.26
N ASN A 127 -22.24 -11.02 7.16
CA ASN A 127 -22.60 -12.04 8.14
C ASN A 127 -21.75 -13.32 8.02
N LEU A 128 -21.17 -13.56 6.87
CA LEU A 128 -20.32 -14.73 6.58
C LEU A 128 -18.84 -14.43 6.70
N ALA A 129 -18.47 -13.17 6.94
CA ALA A 129 -17.08 -12.76 7.02
C ALA A 129 -16.48 -12.98 8.40
N ASP A 130 -15.22 -13.40 8.43
CA ASP A 130 -14.37 -13.50 9.62
C ASP A 130 -13.63 -12.20 9.90
N ALA A 131 -13.34 -11.43 8.82
CA ALA A 131 -12.61 -10.17 8.87
C ALA A 131 -13.04 -9.23 7.74
N ILE A 132 -12.60 -7.97 7.83
CA ILE A 132 -12.66 -7.00 6.75
C ILE A 132 -11.26 -6.83 6.14
N ILE A 133 -11.19 -6.80 4.81
CA ILE A 133 -9.98 -6.36 4.09
C ILE A 133 -10.26 -5.02 3.41
N LEU A 134 -9.53 -3.99 3.82
CA LEU A 134 -9.68 -2.63 3.34
C LEU A 134 -8.52 -2.30 2.39
N MET A 135 -8.80 -2.31 1.08
CA MET A 135 -7.78 -2.24 0.04
C MET A 135 -7.80 -0.94 -0.76
N GLY A 136 -8.95 -0.33 -0.88
CA GLY A 136 -9.13 0.86 -1.68
C GLY A 136 -10.50 1.46 -1.48
N LEU A 137 -10.68 2.66 -2.00
CA LEU A 137 -11.98 3.35 -2.02
C LEU A 137 -12.28 3.77 -3.45
N PRO A 138 -13.55 3.81 -3.86
CA PRO A 138 -13.97 4.50 -5.09
C PRO A 138 -13.48 5.93 -5.08
N ASP A 139 -13.11 6.48 -6.24
CA ASP A 139 -12.61 7.87 -6.35
C ASP A 139 -13.71 8.89 -6.04
N GLU A 140 -14.97 8.55 -6.27
CA GLU A 140 -16.11 9.34 -5.83
C GLU A 140 -16.76 8.64 -4.63
N PRO A 141 -16.81 9.30 -3.45
CA PRO A 141 -17.48 8.74 -2.31
C PRO A 141 -18.97 8.64 -2.62
N GLN A 142 -19.45 7.45 -2.87
CA GLN A 142 -20.87 7.17 -2.87
C GLN A 142 -21.31 7.20 -1.41
N ASN A 143 -22.02 8.23 -1.02
CA ASN A 143 -22.75 8.40 0.24
C ASN A 143 -22.10 7.78 1.49
N ASP A 144 -22.54 8.16 2.67
CA ASP A 144 -22.11 7.62 3.99
C ASP A 144 -22.38 6.11 4.20
N ASP A 145 -22.58 5.34 3.13
CA ASP A 145 -22.88 3.91 3.19
C ASP A 145 -21.79 3.08 3.89
N TRP A 146 -20.53 3.52 3.75
CA TRP A 146 -19.42 2.88 4.46
C TRP A 146 -19.56 3.02 5.99
N LYS A 147 -20.15 4.11 6.51
CA LYS A 147 -20.38 4.29 7.96
C LYS A 147 -21.37 3.26 8.51
N ASN A 148 -22.41 2.96 7.75
CA ASN A 148 -23.38 1.92 8.13
C ASN A 148 -22.74 0.53 8.11
N LEU A 149 -21.92 0.24 7.11
CA LEU A 149 -21.13 -0.99 7.02
C LEU A 149 -20.21 -1.12 8.24
N ILE A 150 -19.44 -0.08 8.55
CA ILE A 150 -18.50 -0.05 9.67
C ILE A 150 -19.23 -0.24 11.02
N LYS A 151 -20.38 0.39 11.24
CA LYS A 151 -21.18 0.17 12.45
C LYS A 151 -21.59 -1.29 12.60
N LYS A 152 -22.04 -1.94 11.52
CA LYS A 152 -22.39 -3.38 11.56
C LYS A 152 -21.17 -4.25 11.87
N ALA A 153 -20.01 -3.91 11.29
CA ALA A 153 -18.76 -4.61 11.54
C ALA A 153 -18.29 -4.48 12.99
N LEU A 154 -18.43 -3.28 13.59
CA LEU A 154 -18.15 -3.03 15.01
C LEU A 154 -19.01 -3.91 15.94
N VAL A 155 -20.32 -4.00 15.67
CA VAL A 155 -21.22 -4.87 16.44
C VAL A 155 -20.77 -6.33 16.38
N LYS A 156 -20.27 -6.78 15.22
CA LYS A 156 -19.75 -8.14 15.01
C LYS A 156 -18.31 -8.32 15.53
N LYS A 157 -17.63 -7.24 15.95
CA LYS A 157 -16.23 -7.23 16.38
C LYS A 157 -15.26 -7.83 15.35
N LEU A 158 -15.53 -7.64 14.06
CA LEU A 158 -14.66 -8.15 13.01
C LEU A 158 -13.31 -7.45 13.04
N PRO A 159 -12.16 -8.14 12.96
CA PRO A 159 -10.89 -7.49 12.72
C PRO A 159 -10.87 -6.84 11.33
N LEU A 160 -10.17 -5.72 11.19
CA LEU A 160 -10.00 -4.98 9.94
C LEU A 160 -8.53 -4.93 9.57
N TYR A 161 -8.19 -5.45 8.40
CA TYR A 161 -6.86 -5.42 7.80
C TYR A 161 -6.80 -4.29 6.77
N CYS A 162 -6.01 -3.25 7.06
CA CYS A 162 -5.87 -2.07 6.22
C CYS A 162 -4.57 -2.13 5.41
N SER A 163 -4.69 -2.31 4.11
CA SER A 163 -3.54 -2.36 3.20
C SER A 163 -3.03 -0.98 2.78
N ASN A 164 -3.66 0.11 3.16
CA ASN A 164 -3.20 1.46 2.90
C ASN A 164 -3.59 2.39 4.05
N PRO A 165 -2.65 2.74 4.95
CA PRO A 165 -2.94 3.59 6.11
C PRO A 165 -3.02 5.08 5.80
N ASP A 166 -2.76 5.52 4.56
CA ASP A 166 -2.84 6.93 4.19
C ASP A 166 -4.26 7.45 4.42
N LEU A 167 -4.39 8.64 4.99
CA LEU A 167 -5.68 9.27 5.25
C LEU A 167 -6.25 9.90 3.97
N MET A 168 -5.37 10.51 3.20
CA MET A 168 -5.69 11.24 1.98
C MET A 168 -4.64 10.98 0.92
N SER A 169 -5.03 11.08 -0.35
CA SER A 169 -4.12 10.90 -1.47
C SER A 169 -4.31 12.03 -2.49
N PRO A 170 -3.23 12.76 -2.84
CA PRO A 170 -3.30 13.75 -3.90
C PRO A 170 -3.42 13.04 -5.26
N ARG A 171 -4.19 13.62 -6.17
CA ARG A 171 -4.32 13.20 -7.56
C ARG A 171 -3.51 14.13 -8.47
N ALA A 172 -3.21 13.66 -9.67
CA ALA A 172 -2.44 14.43 -10.65
C ALA A 172 -3.14 15.74 -11.08
N ASP A 173 -4.46 15.81 -10.97
CA ASP A 173 -5.29 16.99 -11.22
C ASP A 173 -5.35 17.96 -10.03
N GLY A 174 -4.59 17.69 -8.96
CA GLY A 174 -4.55 18.50 -7.75
C GLY A 174 -5.68 18.21 -6.74
N LYS A 175 -6.62 17.32 -7.06
CA LYS A 175 -7.64 16.89 -6.10
C LYS A 175 -7.02 16.07 -4.98
N ILE A 176 -7.57 16.20 -3.78
CA ILE A 176 -7.25 15.36 -2.64
C ILE A 176 -8.45 14.45 -2.40
N VAL A 177 -8.22 13.14 -2.41
CA VAL A 177 -9.26 12.14 -2.18
C VAL A 177 -9.03 11.39 -0.89
N THR A 178 -10.11 10.97 -0.25
CA THR A 178 -10.08 10.13 0.94
C THR A 178 -9.43 8.78 0.61
N SER A 179 -8.55 8.33 1.50
CA SER A 179 -7.86 7.05 1.38
C SER A 179 -8.31 6.05 2.47
N PRO A 180 -8.02 4.77 2.32
CA PRO A 180 -8.48 3.71 3.23
C PRO A 180 -8.18 3.96 4.70
N GLY A 181 -7.03 4.56 5.04
CA GLY A 181 -6.65 4.89 6.42
C GLY A 181 -7.68 5.74 7.16
N THR A 182 -8.44 6.58 6.47
CA THR A 182 -9.53 7.36 7.09
C THR A 182 -10.62 6.44 7.66
N ILE A 183 -11.01 5.41 6.91
CA ILE A 183 -12.02 4.44 7.38
C ILE A 183 -11.43 3.56 8.49
N ALA A 184 -10.18 3.11 8.33
CA ALA A 184 -9.50 2.30 9.33
C ALA A 184 -9.39 3.04 10.67
N ASN A 185 -8.97 4.31 10.66
CA ASN A 185 -8.90 5.12 11.87
C ASN A 185 -10.28 5.39 12.49
N TYR A 186 -11.30 5.61 11.65
CA TYR A 186 -12.67 5.73 12.16
C TYR A 186 -13.10 4.43 12.87
N TYR A 187 -12.79 3.28 12.29
CA TYR A 187 -13.09 1.97 12.88
C TYR A 187 -12.39 1.79 14.23
N GLU A 188 -11.09 2.07 14.29
CA GLU A 188 -10.26 1.96 15.49
C GLU A 188 -10.76 2.90 16.61
N ASN A 189 -11.03 4.17 16.27
CA ASN A 189 -11.52 5.19 17.22
C ASN A 189 -12.91 4.85 17.80
N ASN A 190 -13.65 3.96 17.14
CA ASN A 190 -14.94 3.46 17.63
C ASN A 190 -14.83 2.06 18.29
N GLY A 191 -13.61 1.64 18.67
CA GLY A 191 -13.36 0.40 19.40
C GLY A 191 -13.19 -0.85 18.53
N GLY A 192 -13.05 -0.69 17.23
CA GLY A 192 -12.72 -1.79 16.31
C GLY A 192 -11.23 -2.16 16.37
N LYS A 193 -10.92 -3.43 16.12
CA LYS A 193 -9.55 -3.92 16.04
C LYS A 193 -9.03 -3.73 14.61
N VAL A 194 -7.96 -2.96 14.44
CA VAL A 194 -7.34 -2.68 13.14
C VAL A 194 -5.91 -3.18 13.10
N PHE A 195 -5.53 -3.74 11.95
CA PHE A 195 -4.16 -4.12 11.60
C PHE A 195 -3.72 -3.32 10.38
N PHE A 196 -2.78 -2.41 10.57
CA PHE A 196 -2.24 -1.57 9.50
C PHE A 196 -0.99 -2.19 8.89
N TYR A 197 -0.94 -2.28 7.56
CA TYR A 197 0.15 -2.91 6.81
C TYR A 197 1.09 -1.95 6.10
N GLY A 198 0.74 -0.67 5.98
CA GLY A 198 1.58 0.34 5.33
C GLY A 198 2.44 1.15 6.31
N LYS A 199 3.32 1.96 5.78
CA LYS A 199 4.11 2.95 6.55
C LYS A 199 3.18 3.89 7.33
N PRO A 200 3.46 4.22 8.58
CA PRO A 200 4.68 3.94 9.35
C PRO A 200 4.62 2.63 10.17
N HIS A 201 3.68 1.73 9.92
CA HIS A 201 3.47 0.51 10.69
C HIS A 201 4.49 -0.57 10.33
N ARG A 202 4.86 -1.35 11.33
CA ARG A 202 5.95 -2.34 11.29
C ARG A 202 5.82 -3.40 10.18
N PRO A 203 4.64 -3.98 9.86
CA PRO A 203 4.54 -5.10 8.92
C PRO A 203 5.18 -4.85 7.56
N ILE A 204 5.07 -3.64 7.00
CA ILE A 204 5.65 -3.34 5.69
C ILE A 204 7.19 -3.27 5.74
N PHE A 205 7.76 -2.86 6.88
CA PHE A 205 9.22 -2.83 7.06
C PHE A 205 9.77 -4.24 7.29
N ASP A 206 9.07 -5.07 8.06
CA ASP A 206 9.45 -6.48 8.29
C ASP A 206 9.38 -7.29 6.98
N ALA A 207 8.49 -6.94 6.07
CA ALA A 207 8.35 -7.58 4.76
C ALA A 207 9.43 -7.13 3.75
N LEU A 208 10.09 -5.99 3.97
CA LEU A 208 11.18 -5.51 3.13
C LEU A 208 12.48 -6.25 3.52
N GLN A 209 12.99 -7.06 2.61
CA GLN A 209 14.25 -7.82 2.79
C GLN A 209 15.31 -7.27 1.83
N LEU A 210 16.37 -6.70 2.37
CA LEU A 210 17.51 -6.13 1.63
C LEU A 210 18.83 -6.71 2.06
#